data_66fed06b61b3a8c96864ec0682041239
#
_entry.id   66fed06b61b3a8c96864ec0682041239
#
_cell.length_a   1.000
_cell.length_b   1.000
_cell.length_c   1.000
_cell.angle_alpha   90.00
_cell.angle_beta   90.00
_cell.angle_gamma   90.00
#
_symmetry.space_group_name_H-M   'P 1'
#
loop_
_entity.id
_entity.type
_entity.pdbx_description
1 polymer ?
#
loop_
_entity_poly.entity_id
_entity_poly.type
_entity_poly.pdbx_seq_one_letter_code
_entity_poly.pdbx_strand_id
1 'polypeptide(L)'
;MNLQYRIDLLARLGQYILSDNEEWKLVKERASRENGWFIPAFVELATAIIATNFLQKDILEKWVTPYKSKIENQNPIAIGSKNTGIVMAGNIPLVGFHDLLCVFISGHKAVIKPSSKDQVLIKHLVEKLEEYDPEIKSLVTFSEMLKGCDAYIATGSNNSSRYFDYYFGKYPHIIRRNRTSVAVLTGEEMPADLEKLADDVYLYFGLGCRNVTKIYVPADYDFVPLLEAFRKYNYQADHHKYKNNYDYNLALHLLNKKYYMTNGSILLIEDAAIFSPISQLNYEFYNGNDDLTARLPAARDLQCVVGKSFIPFGGAQSPAITGYADGVDTLKFLTDL
;
A
#
# COMPACT_ATOMS: atom_id res chain seq x y z
N MET A 1 20.54 16.48 -13.29
CA MET A 1 20.44 16.12 -11.83
C MET A 1 21.09 14.75 -11.63
N ASN A 2 22.16 14.64 -10.83
CA ASN A 2 22.84 13.37 -10.56
C ASN A 2 22.12 12.54 -9.47
N LEU A 3 22.48 11.27 -9.30
CA LEU A 3 21.85 10.37 -8.34
C LEU A 3 21.94 10.88 -6.90
N GLN A 4 23.16 11.31 -6.46
CA GLN A 4 23.34 11.77 -5.09
C GLN A 4 22.47 12.97 -4.76
N TYR A 5 22.34 13.90 -5.67
CA TYR A 5 21.46 15.07 -5.48
C TYR A 5 19.98 14.69 -5.39
N ARG A 6 19.52 13.69 -6.20
CA ARG A 6 18.14 13.15 -6.06
C ARG A 6 17.92 12.52 -4.69
N ILE A 7 18.90 11.80 -4.16
CA ILE A 7 18.85 11.23 -2.80
C ILE A 7 18.75 12.35 -1.76
N ASP A 8 19.55 13.40 -1.88
CA ASP A 8 19.55 14.52 -0.93
C ASP A 8 18.21 15.28 -0.96
N LEU A 9 17.61 15.48 -2.14
CA LEU A 9 16.27 16.07 -2.26
C LEU A 9 15.18 15.21 -1.61
N LEU A 10 15.22 13.90 -1.83
CA LEU A 10 14.28 12.96 -1.22
C LEU A 10 14.43 12.89 0.31
N ALA A 11 15.65 12.91 0.81
CA ALA A 11 15.92 12.95 2.25
C ALA A 11 15.41 14.27 2.87
N ARG A 12 15.58 15.40 2.17
CA ARG A 12 15.02 16.68 2.59
C ARG A 12 13.49 16.67 2.60
N LEU A 13 12.86 16.02 1.61
CA LEU A 13 11.40 15.82 1.60
C LEU A 13 10.95 14.98 2.80
N GLY A 14 11.70 13.92 3.17
CA GLY A 14 11.43 13.12 4.35
C GLY A 14 11.48 13.95 5.65
N GLN A 15 12.45 14.85 5.77
CA GLN A 15 12.54 15.78 6.91
C GLN A 15 11.34 16.75 6.95
N TYR A 16 10.91 17.25 5.79
CA TYR A 16 9.73 18.10 5.69
C TYR A 16 8.46 17.36 6.14
N ILE A 17 8.26 16.12 5.69
CA ILE A 17 7.09 15.30 6.08
C ILE A 17 7.02 15.10 7.60
N LEU A 18 8.16 14.92 8.25
CA LEU A 18 8.26 14.73 9.71
C LEU A 18 8.27 16.04 10.51
N SER A 19 8.32 17.18 9.83
CA SER A 19 8.40 18.48 10.51
C SER A 19 7.03 18.93 11.02
N ASP A 20 7.05 19.83 11.98
CA ASP A 20 5.85 20.52 12.52
C ASP A 20 5.45 21.73 11.65
N ASN A 21 5.55 21.60 10.31
CA ASN A 21 5.26 22.67 9.37
C ASN A 21 3.75 22.91 9.25
N GLU A 22 3.31 24.15 9.43
CA GLU A 22 1.88 24.51 9.42
C GLU A 22 1.21 24.29 8.05
N GLU A 23 1.92 24.58 6.96
CA GLU A 23 1.40 24.33 5.61
C GLU A 23 1.12 22.84 5.41
N TRP A 24 2.05 21.96 5.83
CA TRP A 24 1.90 20.52 5.75
C TRP A 24 0.73 19.99 6.60
N LYS A 25 0.51 20.55 7.81
CA LYS A 25 -0.66 20.23 8.63
C LYS A 25 -1.96 20.53 7.89
N LEU A 26 -2.06 21.74 7.32
CA LEU A 26 -3.25 22.15 6.56
C LEU A 26 -3.51 21.26 5.33
N VAL A 27 -2.45 20.80 4.66
CA VAL A 27 -2.56 19.87 3.51
C VAL A 27 -3.09 18.50 3.97
N LYS A 28 -2.57 17.96 5.07
CA LYS A 28 -3.08 16.70 5.65
C LYS A 28 -4.56 16.81 6.07
N GLU A 29 -4.94 17.90 6.71
CA GLU A 29 -6.35 18.16 7.05
C GLU A 29 -7.23 18.27 5.81
N ARG A 30 -6.75 18.95 4.77
CA ARG A 30 -7.48 19.05 3.50
C ARG A 30 -7.69 17.68 2.87
N ALA A 31 -6.67 16.82 2.83
CA ALA A 31 -6.77 15.47 2.33
C ALA A 31 -7.83 14.65 3.07
N SER A 32 -7.88 14.79 4.40
CA SER A 32 -8.90 14.15 5.25
C SER A 32 -10.32 14.65 4.96
N ARG A 33 -10.49 15.96 4.70
CA ARG A 33 -11.81 16.53 4.37
C ARG A 33 -12.30 16.10 2.97
N GLU A 34 -11.39 16.00 2.00
CA GLU A 34 -11.76 15.63 0.62
C GLU A 34 -12.03 14.13 0.47
N ASN A 35 -11.43 13.27 1.31
CA ASN A 35 -11.68 11.83 1.29
C ASN A 35 -12.00 11.30 2.69
N GLY A 36 -13.27 11.00 2.95
CA GLY A 36 -13.72 10.51 4.26
C GLY A 36 -13.15 9.12 4.67
N TRP A 37 -12.36 8.44 3.82
CA TRP A 37 -11.57 7.28 4.22
C TRP A 37 -10.18 7.65 4.75
N PHE A 38 -9.76 8.90 4.56
CA PHE A 38 -8.46 9.41 4.97
C PHE A 38 -8.58 10.12 6.33
N ILE A 39 -8.92 9.38 7.39
CA ILE A 39 -8.95 9.98 8.73
C ILE A 39 -7.56 10.52 9.09
N PRO A 40 -7.46 11.58 9.93
CA PRO A 40 -6.17 12.20 10.28
C PRO A 40 -5.12 11.21 10.74
N ALA A 41 -5.49 10.24 11.57
CA ALA A 41 -4.58 9.21 12.07
C ALA A 41 -3.98 8.35 10.95
N PHE A 42 -4.73 8.03 9.90
CA PHE A 42 -4.23 7.24 8.77
C PHE A 42 -3.37 8.06 7.81
N VAL A 43 -3.68 9.34 7.62
CA VAL A 43 -2.83 10.25 6.86
C VAL A 43 -1.49 10.41 7.55
N GLU A 44 -1.50 10.64 8.86
CA GLU A 44 -0.29 10.78 9.67
C GLU A 44 0.57 9.51 9.62
N LEU A 45 -0.05 8.34 9.84
CA LEU A 45 0.65 7.06 9.79
C LEU A 45 1.30 6.80 8.43
N ALA A 46 0.55 6.98 7.33
CA ALA A 46 1.07 6.73 5.98
C ALA A 46 2.25 7.65 5.64
N THR A 47 2.12 8.94 5.96
CA THR A 47 3.18 9.92 5.70
C THR A 47 4.42 9.68 6.58
N ALA A 48 4.23 9.33 7.85
CA ALA A 48 5.33 8.98 8.75
C ALA A 48 6.09 7.73 8.25
N ILE A 49 5.38 6.66 7.84
CA ILE A 49 6.01 5.45 7.29
C ILE A 49 6.82 5.77 6.03
N ILE A 50 6.28 6.57 5.11
CA ILE A 50 7.02 6.99 3.91
C ILE A 50 8.31 7.72 4.31
N ALA A 51 8.23 8.68 5.23
CA ALA A 51 9.38 9.46 5.64
C ALA A 51 10.45 8.62 6.37
N THR A 52 10.02 7.68 7.23
CA THR A 52 10.95 6.88 8.05
C THR A 52 11.50 5.66 7.32
N ASN A 53 10.68 4.98 6.49
CA ASN A 53 11.08 3.73 5.87
C ASN A 53 11.61 3.90 4.44
N PHE A 54 11.30 5.02 3.77
CA PHE A 54 11.71 5.23 2.38
C PHE A 54 12.65 6.42 2.19
N LEU A 55 12.46 7.52 2.93
CA LEU A 55 13.12 8.79 2.64
C LEU A 55 14.30 9.11 3.56
N GLN A 56 14.77 8.15 4.35
CA GLN A 56 16.02 8.31 5.09
C GLN A 56 17.21 8.14 4.14
N LYS A 57 18.22 9.01 4.27
CA LYS A 57 19.38 9.05 3.35
C LYS A 57 20.10 7.72 3.26
N ASP A 58 20.41 7.11 4.38
CA ASP A 58 21.07 5.82 4.48
C ASP A 58 20.28 4.66 3.87
N ILE A 59 18.94 4.70 4.02
CA ILE A 59 18.01 3.74 3.39
C ILE A 59 18.05 3.89 1.87
N LEU A 60 17.95 5.13 1.38
CA LEU A 60 17.99 5.43 -0.06
C LEU A 60 19.34 5.01 -0.68
N GLU A 61 20.46 5.36 -0.07
CA GLU A 61 21.81 5.00 -0.53
C GLU A 61 22.00 3.48 -0.60
N LYS A 62 21.56 2.76 0.45
CA LYS A 62 21.63 1.30 0.49
C LYS A 62 20.74 0.66 -0.58
N TRP A 63 19.53 1.19 -0.76
CA TRP A 63 18.56 0.66 -1.72
C TRP A 63 19.02 0.79 -3.17
N VAL A 64 19.66 1.90 -3.55
CA VAL A 64 20.10 2.12 -4.93
C VAL A 64 21.44 1.44 -5.24
N THR A 65 22.19 0.99 -4.25
CA THR A 65 23.53 0.43 -4.43
C THR A 65 23.62 -0.65 -5.53
N PRO A 66 22.69 -1.65 -5.61
CA PRO A 66 22.71 -2.66 -6.67
C PRO A 66 22.50 -2.12 -8.08
N TYR A 67 21.89 -0.94 -8.20
CA TYR A 67 21.48 -0.33 -9.49
C TYR A 67 22.34 0.89 -9.86
N LYS A 68 23.26 1.29 -9.00
CA LYS A 68 24.00 2.55 -9.10
C LYS A 68 24.62 2.79 -10.49
N SER A 69 25.35 1.80 -11.01
CA SER A 69 25.99 1.92 -12.32
C SER A 69 24.98 2.14 -13.48
N LYS A 70 23.83 1.48 -13.41
CA LYS A 70 22.77 1.66 -14.42
C LYS A 70 22.15 3.06 -14.32
N ILE A 71 21.85 3.51 -13.10
CA ILE A 71 21.21 4.80 -12.83
C ILE A 71 22.16 5.96 -13.21
N GLU A 72 23.45 5.87 -12.92
CA GLU A 72 24.43 6.91 -13.24
C GLU A 72 24.67 7.04 -14.75
N ASN A 73 24.49 5.96 -15.51
CA ASN A 73 24.54 6.00 -16.97
C ASN A 73 23.28 6.59 -17.61
N GLN A 74 22.17 6.74 -16.86
CA GLN A 74 20.91 7.34 -17.29
C GLN A 74 20.84 8.81 -16.83
N ASN A 75 21.58 9.71 -17.48
CA ASN A 75 21.47 11.15 -17.18
C ASN A 75 20.11 11.68 -17.67
N PRO A 76 19.24 12.29 -16.82
CA PRO A 76 17.89 12.76 -17.21
C PRO A 76 17.87 13.78 -18.35
N ILE A 77 18.99 14.45 -18.61
CA ILE A 77 19.14 15.45 -19.69
C ILE A 77 19.79 14.82 -20.93
N ALA A 78 20.35 13.61 -20.81
CA ALA A 78 20.99 12.90 -21.91
C ALA A 78 20.00 11.97 -22.65
N ILE A 79 20.40 11.57 -23.85
CA ILE A 79 19.73 10.61 -24.74
C ILE A 79 19.56 9.24 -24.03
N GLY A 80 18.53 9.06 -23.23
CA GLY A 80 18.30 7.83 -22.45
C GLY A 80 17.20 7.93 -21.39
N SER A 81 16.83 9.13 -20.95
CA SER A 81 15.73 9.30 -20.01
C SER A 81 14.39 8.96 -20.67
N LYS A 82 13.62 8.04 -20.08
CA LYS A 82 12.30 7.61 -20.57
C LYS A 82 11.17 8.35 -19.87
N ASN A 83 10.07 8.58 -20.58
CA ASN A 83 8.83 9.05 -19.98
C ASN A 83 8.06 7.85 -19.42
N THR A 84 7.90 7.77 -18.12
CA THR A 84 7.14 6.70 -17.45
C THR A 84 5.79 7.22 -16.98
N GLY A 85 4.73 6.67 -17.56
CA GLY A 85 3.36 6.96 -17.14
C GLY A 85 3.00 6.22 -15.87
N ILE A 86 2.50 6.93 -14.84
CA ILE A 86 2.10 6.34 -13.57
C ILE A 86 0.60 6.57 -13.35
N VAL A 87 -0.21 5.50 -13.30
CA VAL A 87 -1.60 5.56 -12.81
C VAL A 87 -1.61 5.18 -11.35
N MET A 88 -1.94 6.13 -10.49
CA MET A 88 -1.96 5.93 -9.04
C MET A 88 -3.34 5.51 -8.55
N ALA A 89 -3.40 4.51 -7.68
CA ALA A 89 -4.58 4.21 -6.87
C ALA A 89 -4.75 5.27 -5.76
N GLY A 90 -5.88 5.26 -5.07
CA GLY A 90 -6.17 6.22 -3.99
C GLY A 90 -7.09 5.61 -2.94
N ASN A 91 -6.91 4.33 -2.66
CA ASN A 91 -7.63 3.60 -1.62
C ASN A 91 -7.06 3.86 -0.22
N ILE A 92 -5.77 4.12 -0.11
CA ILE A 92 -5.07 4.55 1.10
C ILE A 92 -4.18 5.77 0.80
N PRO A 93 -3.83 6.59 1.80
CA PRO A 93 -3.02 7.80 1.58
C PRO A 93 -1.67 7.48 0.94
N LEU A 94 -1.32 8.19 -0.13
CA LEU A 94 -0.03 8.12 -0.83
C LEU A 94 0.38 6.72 -1.32
N VAL A 95 -0.56 5.84 -1.61
CA VAL A 95 -0.27 4.47 -2.06
C VAL A 95 0.59 4.42 -3.33
N GLY A 96 0.49 5.43 -4.19
CA GLY A 96 1.30 5.56 -5.42
C GLY A 96 2.66 6.21 -5.22
N PHE A 97 3.02 6.65 -4.01
CA PHE A 97 4.27 7.38 -3.76
C PHE A 97 5.52 6.55 -4.07
N HIS A 98 5.50 5.26 -3.75
CA HIS A 98 6.64 4.38 -4.00
C HIS A 98 6.98 4.24 -5.49
N ASP A 99 5.98 4.26 -6.37
CA ASP A 99 6.21 4.23 -7.82
C ASP A 99 6.83 5.53 -8.32
N LEU A 100 6.36 6.68 -7.82
CA LEU A 100 6.99 7.96 -8.10
C LEU A 100 8.45 7.98 -7.62
N LEU A 101 8.69 7.49 -6.40
CA LEU A 101 10.03 7.37 -5.82
C LEU A 101 10.95 6.56 -6.73
N CYS A 102 10.51 5.39 -7.22
CA CYS A 102 11.28 4.54 -8.12
C CYS A 102 11.60 5.26 -9.45
N VAL A 103 10.61 5.92 -10.06
CA VAL A 103 10.82 6.65 -11.32
C VAL A 103 11.76 7.83 -11.12
N PHE A 104 11.59 8.61 -10.05
CA PHE A 104 12.41 9.76 -9.76
C PHE A 104 13.87 9.38 -9.48
N ILE A 105 14.10 8.35 -8.65
CA ILE A 105 15.45 7.92 -8.29
C ILE A 105 16.18 7.27 -9.46
N SER A 106 15.48 6.57 -10.35
CA SER A 106 16.06 5.98 -11.56
C SER A 106 16.55 7.01 -12.59
N GLY A 107 16.04 8.25 -12.53
CA GLY A 107 16.39 9.32 -13.47
C GLY A 107 15.46 9.40 -14.68
N HIS A 108 14.38 8.67 -14.68
CA HIS A 108 13.31 8.80 -15.67
C HIS A 108 12.38 9.97 -15.36
N LYS A 109 11.58 10.37 -16.34
CA LYS A 109 10.53 11.37 -16.16
C LYS A 109 9.23 10.69 -15.77
N ALA A 110 8.56 11.21 -14.76
CA ALA A 110 7.26 10.74 -14.31
C ALA A 110 6.13 11.58 -14.92
N VAL A 111 5.20 10.93 -15.61
CA VAL A 111 3.93 11.53 -16.03
C VAL A 111 2.84 10.86 -15.18
N ILE A 112 2.31 11.60 -14.22
CA ILE A 112 1.44 11.06 -13.18
C ILE A 112 -0.02 11.34 -13.49
N LYS A 113 -0.84 10.29 -13.48
CA LYS A 113 -2.28 10.40 -13.34
C LYS A 113 -2.66 10.03 -11.91
N PRO A 114 -2.87 11.03 -11.04
CA PRO A 114 -3.25 10.78 -9.66
C PRO A 114 -4.68 10.26 -9.57
N SER A 115 -5.00 9.53 -8.52
CA SER A 115 -6.39 9.21 -8.20
C SER A 115 -7.13 10.48 -7.77
N SER A 116 -8.37 10.65 -8.22
CA SER A 116 -9.24 11.73 -7.70
C SER A 116 -9.47 11.66 -6.18
N LYS A 117 -9.21 10.49 -5.58
CA LYS A 117 -9.35 10.26 -4.13
C LYS A 117 -8.11 10.62 -3.34
N ASP A 118 -6.93 10.76 -3.99
CA ASP A 118 -5.63 11.01 -3.33
C ASP A 118 -4.74 11.90 -4.21
N GLN A 119 -5.21 13.08 -4.55
CA GLN A 119 -4.41 14.03 -5.32
C GLN A 119 -3.80 15.15 -4.47
N VAL A 120 -4.41 15.45 -3.31
CA VAL A 120 -3.98 16.57 -2.45
C VAL A 120 -2.56 16.34 -1.93
N LEU A 121 -2.32 15.17 -1.34
CA LEU A 121 -1.04 14.85 -0.72
C LEU A 121 0.07 14.74 -1.77
N ILE A 122 -0.15 13.98 -2.84
CA ILE A 122 0.90 13.73 -3.83
C ILE A 122 1.28 14.99 -4.60
N LYS A 123 0.31 15.86 -4.95
CA LYS A 123 0.59 17.11 -5.62
C LYS A 123 1.43 18.03 -4.73
N HIS A 124 1.06 18.19 -3.48
CA HIS A 124 1.81 19.02 -2.54
C HIS A 124 3.26 18.53 -2.35
N LEU A 125 3.48 17.21 -2.23
CA LEU A 125 4.84 16.68 -2.09
C LEU A 125 5.70 16.93 -3.34
N VAL A 126 5.11 16.88 -4.53
CA VAL A 126 5.81 17.25 -5.78
C VAL A 126 6.06 18.75 -5.84
N GLU A 127 5.09 19.60 -5.51
CA GLU A 127 5.26 21.05 -5.40
C GLU A 127 6.39 21.42 -4.42
N LYS A 128 6.49 20.70 -3.30
CA LYS A 128 7.58 20.90 -2.33
C LYS A 128 8.95 20.51 -2.90
N LEU A 129 9.04 19.46 -3.70
CA LEU A 129 10.27 19.13 -4.44
C LEU A 129 10.61 20.22 -5.47
N GLU A 130 9.60 20.79 -6.17
CA GLU A 130 9.79 21.88 -7.12
C GLU A 130 10.28 23.18 -6.45
N GLU A 131 9.86 23.44 -5.20
CA GLU A 131 10.41 24.55 -4.40
C GLU A 131 11.89 24.33 -4.04
N TYR A 132 12.31 23.07 -3.86
CA TYR A 132 13.71 22.75 -3.61
C TYR A 132 14.59 22.90 -4.85
N ASP A 133 14.05 22.49 -6.02
CA ASP A 133 14.71 22.62 -7.30
C ASP A 133 13.68 22.76 -8.45
N PRO A 134 13.62 23.93 -9.12
CA PRO A 134 12.70 24.16 -10.24
C PRO A 134 12.88 23.20 -11.44
N GLU A 135 14.01 22.50 -11.55
CA GLU A 135 14.24 21.50 -12.61
C GLU A 135 13.26 20.33 -12.49
N ILE A 136 12.74 20.07 -11.28
CA ILE A 136 11.75 19.00 -11.00
C ILE A 136 10.50 19.13 -11.88
N LYS A 137 10.07 20.36 -12.23
CA LYS A 137 8.94 20.59 -13.15
C LYS A 137 9.09 19.90 -14.50
N SER A 138 10.33 19.69 -14.93
CA SER A 138 10.63 19.00 -16.19
C SER A 138 10.70 17.47 -16.03
N LEU A 139 10.79 16.98 -14.79
CA LEU A 139 10.96 15.56 -14.46
C LEU A 139 9.68 14.91 -13.96
N VAL A 140 8.81 15.68 -13.29
CA VAL A 140 7.55 15.17 -12.72
C VAL A 140 6.42 16.07 -13.20
N THR A 141 5.46 15.49 -13.90
CA THR A 141 4.29 16.20 -14.43
C THR A 141 3.01 15.47 -14.13
N PHE A 142 1.91 16.21 -13.94
CA PHE A 142 0.58 15.64 -13.77
C PHE A 142 -0.22 15.72 -15.07
N SER A 143 -0.94 14.66 -15.41
CA SER A 143 -1.76 14.59 -16.63
C SER A 143 -3.00 13.74 -16.43
N GLU A 144 -4.12 14.18 -16.96
CA GLU A 144 -5.36 13.38 -16.99
C GLU A 144 -5.28 12.21 -17.98
N MET A 145 -4.42 12.30 -18.98
CA MET A 145 -4.25 11.27 -20.00
C MET A 145 -2.77 10.93 -20.18
N LEU A 146 -2.44 9.65 -19.98
CA LEU A 146 -1.09 9.16 -20.23
C LEU A 146 -0.95 8.75 -21.71
N LYS A 147 -0.37 9.66 -22.52
CA LYS A 147 -0.07 9.42 -23.94
C LYS A 147 1.40 9.65 -24.21
N GLY A 148 1.97 8.80 -25.07
CA GLY A 148 3.36 8.98 -25.53
C GLY A 148 4.42 8.69 -24.49
N CYS A 149 4.11 7.91 -23.46
CA CYS A 149 5.10 7.41 -22.51
C CYS A 149 5.79 6.16 -23.08
N ASP A 150 7.04 5.98 -22.70
CA ASP A 150 7.87 4.85 -23.12
C ASP A 150 7.59 3.59 -22.31
N ALA A 151 7.16 3.76 -21.06
CA ALA A 151 6.79 2.68 -20.13
C ALA A 151 5.63 3.11 -19.23
N TYR A 152 4.94 2.13 -18.61
CA TYR A 152 3.78 2.40 -17.76
C TYR A 152 3.83 1.58 -16.46
N ILE A 153 3.45 2.23 -15.36
CA ILE A 153 3.17 1.60 -14.09
C ILE A 153 1.73 1.95 -13.73
N ALA A 154 0.85 0.97 -13.68
CA ALA A 154 -0.57 1.22 -13.46
C ALA A 154 -1.12 0.35 -12.33
N THR A 155 -1.70 0.99 -11.32
CA THR A 155 -2.32 0.33 -10.17
C THR A 155 -3.83 0.58 -10.18
N GLY A 156 -4.62 -0.49 -10.13
CA GLY A 156 -6.06 -0.38 -10.15
C GLY A 156 -6.79 -1.66 -9.77
N SER A 157 -8.13 -1.61 -9.80
CA SER A 157 -8.96 -2.80 -9.58
C SER A 157 -8.82 -3.82 -10.73
N ASN A 158 -9.29 -5.05 -10.51
CA ASN A 158 -9.31 -6.07 -11.57
C ASN A 158 -10.09 -5.61 -12.82
N ASN A 159 -11.10 -4.76 -12.67
CA ASN A 159 -11.79 -4.17 -13.80
C ASN A 159 -10.94 -3.12 -14.53
N SER A 160 -10.27 -2.24 -13.78
CA SER A 160 -9.38 -1.23 -14.35
C SER A 160 -8.18 -1.86 -15.06
N SER A 161 -7.63 -2.96 -14.54
CA SER A 161 -6.46 -3.62 -15.10
C SER A 161 -6.69 -4.13 -16.53
N ARG A 162 -7.93 -4.56 -16.88
CA ARG A 162 -8.28 -4.95 -18.25
C ARG A 162 -8.12 -3.82 -19.26
N TYR A 163 -8.48 -2.59 -18.84
CA TYR A 163 -8.25 -1.39 -19.65
C TYR A 163 -6.77 -1.06 -19.75
N PHE A 164 -6.01 -1.23 -18.65
CA PHE A 164 -4.56 -1.02 -18.67
C PHE A 164 -3.85 -2.02 -19.57
N ASP A 165 -4.22 -3.31 -19.52
CA ASP A 165 -3.71 -4.33 -20.44
C ASP A 165 -3.98 -3.94 -21.91
N TYR A 166 -5.16 -3.44 -22.22
CA TYR A 166 -5.51 -3.01 -23.57
C TYR A 166 -4.72 -1.80 -24.05
N TYR A 167 -4.56 -0.76 -23.21
CA TYR A 167 -3.91 0.48 -23.61
C TYR A 167 -2.38 0.43 -23.47
N PHE A 168 -1.86 -0.24 -22.45
CA PHE A 168 -0.45 -0.23 -22.09
C PHE A 168 0.29 -1.52 -22.42
N GLY A 169 -0.42 -2.62 -22.67
CA GLY A 169 0.15 -3.96 -22.86
C GLY A 169 1.18 -4.09 -24.00
N LYS A 170 1.17 -3.15 -24.95
CA LYS A 170 2.16 -3.10 -26.06
C LYS A 170 3.47 -2.37 -25.72
N TYR A 171 3.55 -1.75 -24.54
CA TYR A 171 4.74 -1.05 -24.04
C TYR A 171 5.33 -1.83 -22.88
N PRO A 172 6.60 -1.60 -22.48
CA PRO A 172 7.08 -2.05 -21.19
C PRO A 172 6.15 -1.57 -20.08
N HIS A 173 5.69 -2.48 -19.21
CA HIS A 173 4.70 -2.10 -18.20
C HIS A 173 4.75 -2.96 -16.94
N ILE A 174 4.29 -2.38 -15.83
CA ILE A 174 3.87 -3.05 -14.60
C ILE A 174 2.38 -2.74 -14.41
N ILE A 175 1.51 -3.74 -14.52
CA ILE A 175 0.08 -3.59 -14.25
C ILE A 175 -0.27 -4.37 -12.99
N ARG A 176 -0.60 -3.63 -11.93
CA ARG A 176 -0.97 -4.18 -10.64
C ARG A 176 -2.47 -4.31 -10.51
N ARG A 177 -2.89 -5.45 -9.99
CA ARG A 177 -4.28 -5.82 -9.77
C ARG A 177 -4.59 -5.83 -8.27
N ASN A 178 -5.85 -6.13 -7.93
CA ASN A 178 -6.21 -6.32 -6.53
C ASN A 178 -5.40 -7.47 -5.92
N ARG A 179 -4.78 -7.18 -4.78
CA ARG A 179 -4.14 -8.15 -3.91
C ARG A 179 -4.59 -7.94 -2.47
N THR A 180 -4.40 -8.94 -1.67
CA THR A 180 -4.68 -8.89 -0.24
C THR A 180 -3.60 -9.64 0.53
N SER A 181 -3.65 -9.58 1.85
CA SER A 181 -2.75 -10.31 2.73
C SER A 181 -3.52 -11.25 3.63
N VAL A 182 -2.82 -12.24 4.13
CA VAL A 182 -3.38 -13.25 5.04
C VAL A 182 -2.52 -13.37 6.29
N ALA A 183 -3.09 -13.88 7.37
CA ALA A 183 -2.32 -14.23 8.55
C ALA A 183 -2.43 -15.72 8.86
N VAL A 184 -1.36 -16.25 9.43
CA VAL A 184 -1.29 -17.63 9.93
C VAL A 184 -1.14 -17.58 11.44
N LEU A 185 -2.11 -18.15 12.13
CA LEU A 185 -2.13 -18.26 13.59
C LEU A 185 -1.88 -19.72 13.98
N THR A 186 -1.20 -19.91 15.09
CA THR A 186 -0.85 -21.24 15.62
C THR A 186 -1.73 -21.65 16.79
N GLY A 187 -2.47 -20.69 17.36
CA GLY A 187 -3.22 -20.86 18.61
C GLY A 187 -2.40 -20.57 19.87
N GLU A 188 -1.11 -20.22 19.69
CA GLU A 188 -0.18 -19.92 20.80
C GLU A 188 0.19 -18.41 20.83
N GLU A 189 -0.55 -17.56 20.11
CA GLU A 189 -0.28 -16.13 20.06
C GLU A 189 -0.54 -15.49 21.42
N MET A 190 0.41 -14.66 21.85
CA MET A 190 0.21 -13.83 23.04
C MET A 190 -0.81 -12.71 22.75
N PRO A 191 -1.53 -12.20 23.76
CA PRO A 191 -2.46 -11.08 23.58
C PRO A 191 -1.85 -9.90 22.82
N ALA A 192 -0.59 -9.56 23.08
CA ALA A 192 0.13 -8.50 22.37
C ALA A 192 0.34 -8.78 20.88
N ASP A 193 0.45 -10.05 20.46
CA ASP A 193 0.56 -10.42 19.05
C ASP A 193 -0.79 -10.25 18.35
N LEU A 194 -1.88 -10.62 19.02
CA LEU A 194 -3.25 -10.43 18.52
C LEU A 194 -3.62 -8.94 18.40
N GLU A 195 -3.17 -8.09 19.34
CA GLU A 195 -3.34 -6.64 19.25
C GLU A 195 -2.58 -6.05 18.06
N LYS A 196 -1.39 -6.55 17.73
CA LYS A 196 -0.63 -6.17 16.54
C LYS A 196 -1.29 -6.70 15.26
N LEU A 197 -1.84 -7.92 15.28
CA LEU A 197 -2.62 -8.43 14.14
C LEU A 197 -3.85 -7.55 13.89
N ALA A 198 -4.47 -6.98 14.93
CA ALA A 198 -5.55 -6.02 14.74
C ALA A 198 -5.09 -4.81 13.91
N ASP A 199 -3.84 -4.35 14.06
CA ASP A 199 -3.28 -3.28 13.21
C ASP A 199 -3.22 -3.71 11.74
N ASP A 200 -2.79 -4.94 11.45
CA ASP A 200 -2.74 -5.47 10.09
C ASP A 200 -4.12 -5.64 9.44
N VAL A 201 -5.17 -5.85 10.24
CA VAL A 201 -6.55 -6.01 9.77
C VAL A 201 -7.24 -4.66 9.58
N TYR A 202 -7.19 -3.78 10.58
CA TYR A 202 -8.06 -2.60 10.66
C TYR A 202 -7.46 -1.30 10.12
N LEU A 203 -6.13 -1.16 10.12
CA LEU A 203 -5.51 0.08 9.60
C LEU A 203 -6.01 0.36 8.19
N TYR A 204 -6.22 1.63 7.89
CA TYR A 204 -6.82 2.07 6.62
C TYR A 204 -8.18 1.45 6.31
N PHE A 205 -8.94 1.05 7.35
CA PHE A 205 -10.23 0.39 7.21
C PHE A 205 -10.21 -0.91 6.38
N GLY A 206 -9.08 -1.60 6.33
CA GLY A 206 -8.93 -2.80 5.51
C GLY A 206 -8.83 -2.55 4.00
N LEU A 207 -8.58 -1.32 3.57
CA LEU A 207 -8.61 -0.93 2.15
C LEU A 207 -7.29 -1.15 1.41
N GLY A 208 -6.18 -1.39 2.10
CA GLY A 208 -4.86 -1.61 1.50
C GLY A 208 -4.66 -3.06 1.06
N CYS A 209 -3.81 -3.28 0.07
CA CYS A 209 -3.43 -4.64 -0.35
C CYS A 209 -2.65 -5.41 0.73
N ARG A 210 -2.06 -4.71 1.69
CA ARG A 210 -1.36 -5.30 2.84
C ARG A 210 -2.27 -5.58 4.02
N ASN A 211 -3.56 -5.20 3.96
CA ASN A 211 -4.49 -5.57 5.00
C ASN A 211 -4.78 -7.07 4.98
N VAL A 212 -4.81 -7.66 6.16
CA VAL A 212 -5.17 -9.05 6.36
C VAL A 212 -6.69 -9.18 6.22
N THR A 213 -7.13 -9.91 5.20
CA THR A 213 -8.55 -10.17 4.91
C THR A 213 -8.95 -11.61 5.19
N LYS A 214 -7.96 -12.46 5.48
CA LYS A 214 -8.18 -13.86 5.86
C LYS A 214 -7.14 -14.33 6.86
N ILE A 215 -7.58 -15.14 7.81
CA ILE A 215 -6.70 -15.85 8.76
C ILE A 215 -6.82 -17.36 8.56
N TYR A 216 -5.71 -18.04 8.68
CA TYR A 216 -5.64 -19.49 8.80
C TYR A 216 -5.41 -19.84 10.26
N VAL A 217 -6.21 -20.74 10.80
CA VAL A 217 -6.23 -21.12 12.22
C VAL A 217 -6.23 -22.64 12.38
N PRO A 218 -5.64 -23.22 13.45
CA PRO A 218 -5.77 -24.65 13.72
C PRO A 218 -7.22 -25.05 14.04
N ALA A 219 -7.53 -26.34 13.92
CA ALA A 219 -8.90 -26.87 14.04
C ALA A 219 -9.61 -26.51 15.35
N ASP A 220 -8.87 -26.45 16.47
CA ASP A 220 -9.42 -26.17 17.80
C ASP A 220 -9.17 -24.70 18.24
N TYR A 221 -9.06 -23.77 17.31
CA TYR A 221 -8.73 -22.37 17.60
C TYR A 221 -9.85 -21.69 18.40
N ASP A 222 -9.48 -21.09 19.54
CA ASP A 222 -10.37 -20.21 20.31
C ASP A 222 -10.35 -18.78 19.77
N PHE A 223 -11.46 -18.33 19.20
CA PHE A 223 -11.60 -16.97 18.64
C PHE A 223 -11.85 -15.89 19.69
N VAL A 224 -12.14 -16.25 20.95
CA VAL A 224 -12.46 -15.25 22.00
C VAL A 224 -11.29 -14.30 22.24
N PRO A 225 -10.04 -14.77 22.46
CA PRO A 225 -8.89 -13.87 22.64
C PRO A 225 -8.64 -12.94 21.43
N LEU A 226 -8.86 -13.44 20.21
CA LEU A 226 -8.73 -12.64 18.97
C LEU A 226 -9.76 -11.50 18.96
N LEU A 227 -11.04 -11.81 19.20
CA LEU A 227 -12.11 -10.82 19.21
C LEU A 227 -11.93 -9.79 20.32
N GLU A 228 -11.42 -10.18 21.49
CA GLU A 228 -11.08 -9.26 22.58
C GLU A 228 -9.94 -8.31 22.19
N ALA A 229 -8.84 -8.81 21.63
CA ALA A 229 -7.73 -7.99 21.16
C ALA A 229 -8.17 -7.00 20.07
N PHE A 230 -9.09 -7.40 19.20
CA PHE A 230 -9.65 -6.57 18.13
C PHE A 230 -10.54 -5.44 18.62
N ARG A 231 -10.97 -5.42 19.88
CA ARG A 231 -11.71 -4.31 20.49
C ARG A 231 -10.94 -2.98 20.48
N LYS A 232 -9.62 -3.02 20.37
CA LYS A 232 -8.76 -1.85 20.13
C LYS A 232 -9.31 -0.95 19.02
N TYR A 233 -9.97 -1.52 18.02
CA TYR A 233 -10.50 -0.84 16.85
C TYR A 233 -12.02 -0.66 16.83
N ASN A 234 -12.72 -0.94 17.95
CA ASN A 234 -14.18 -0.79 17.99
C ASN A 234 -14.68 0.61 17.65
N TYR A 235 -13.84 1.65 17.89
CA TYR A 235 -14.15 3.03 17.48
C TYR A 235 -14.37 3.18 15.97
N GLN A 236 -13.88 2.25 15.13
CA GLN A 236 -14.14 2.30 13.69
C GLN A 236 -15.61 2.03 13.35
N ALA A 237 -16.34 1.33 14.23
CA ALA A 237 -17.78 1.14 14.09
C ALA A 237 -18.58 2.45 14.21
N ASP A 238 -17.96 3.53 14.74
CA ASP A 238 -18.55 4.87 14.78
C ASP A 238 -18.28 5.65 13.48
N HIS A 239 -17.35 5.16 12.63
CA HIS A 239 -17.08 5.79 11.36
C HIS A 239 -18.13 5.42 10.32
N HIS A 240 -18.92 6.40 9.88
CA HIS A 240 -20.12 6.23 9.06
C HIS A 240 -19.95 5.27 7.85
N LYS A 241 -18.87 5.43 7.07
CA LYS A 241 -18.64 4.58 5.89
C LYS A 241 -18.27 3.14 6.28
N TYR A 242 -17.50 2.95 7.35
CA TYR A 242 -17.12 1.63 7.83
C TYR A 242 -18.34 0.91 8.41
N LYS A 243 -19.11 1.61 9.25
CA LYS A 243 -20.35 1.08 9.83
C LYS A 243 -21.37 0.65 8.77
N ASN A 244 -21.56 1.43 7.73
CA ASN A 244 -22.47 1.06 6.63
C ASN A 244 -22.06 -0.27 5.96
N ASN A 245 -20.75 -0.52 5.80
CA ASN A 245 -20.25 -1.81 5.29
C ASN A 245 -20.52 -2.94 6.29
N TYR A 246 -20.27 -2.70 7.58
CA TYR A 246 -20.55 -3.67 8.62
C TYR A 246 -22.03 -4.06 8.66
N ASP A 247 -22.92 -3.08 8.73
CA ASP A 247 -24.37 -3.32 8.80
C ASP A 247 -24.87 -4.04 7.54
N TYR A 248 -24.37 -3.67 6.37
CA TYR A 248 -24.71 -4.33 5.10
C TYR A 248 -24.27 -5.80 5.09
N ASN A 249 -23.01 -6.09 5.43
CA ASN A 249 -22.50 -7.45 5.46
C ASN A 249 -23.19 -8.30 6.52
N LEU A 250 -23.45 -7.74 7.71
CA LEU A 250 -24.22 -8.41 8.77
C LEU A 250 -25.62 -8.79 8.27
N ALA A 251 -26.32 -7.87 7.62
CA ALA A 251 -27.66 -8.14 7.07
C ALA A 251 -27.62 -9.26 6.02
N LEU A 252 -26.62 -9.29 5.14
CA LEU A 252 -26.46 -10.37 4.17
C LEU A 252 -26.26 -11.73 4.83
N HIS A 253 -25.42 -11.82 5.88
CA HIS A 253 -25.19 -13.09 6.59
C HIS A 253 -26.42 -13.55 7.35
N LEU A 254 -27.16 -12.63 7.99
CA LEU A 254 -28.44 -12.94 8.66
C LEU A 254 -29.49 -13.49 7.67
N LEU A 255 -29.65 -12.84 6.52
CA LEU A 255 -30.58 -13.27 5.48
C LEU A 255 -30.23 -14.66 4.91
N ASN A 256 -28.94 -14.92 4.74
CA ASN A 256 -28.44 -16.19 4.23
C ASN A 256 -28.28 -17.28 5.33
N LYS A 257 -28.63 -16.96 6.58
CA LYS A 257 -28.45 -17.85 7.75
C LYS A 257 -27.02 -18.39 7.86
N LYS A 258 -26.01 -17.59 7.46
CA LYS A 258 -24.61 -17.95 7.56
C LYS A 258 -24.13 -17.68 8.99
N TYR A 259 -23.43 -18.66 9.59
CA TYR A 259 -22.82 -18.48 10.91
C TYR A 259 -21.76 -17.38 10.86
N TYR A 260 -21.69 -16.57 11.88
CA TYR A 260 -20.68 -15.53 12.05
C TYR A 260 -20.36 -15.32 13.54
N MET A 261 -19.16 -14.81 13.80
CA MET A 261 -18.76 -14.27 15.09
C MET A 261 -18.49 -12.78 14.94
N THR A 262 -18.62 -12.01 16.01
CA THR A 262 -18.36 -10.56 15.94
C THR A 262 -18.01 -9.97 17.30
N ASN A 263 -17.23 -8.89 17.30
CA ASN A 263 -17.01 -8.00 18.45
C ASN A 263 -17.76 -6.65 18.32
N GLY A 264 -18.65 -6.52 17.33
CA GLY A 264 -19.39 -5.29 17.02
C GLY A 264 -18.73 -4.38 15.98
N SER A 265 -17.48 -4.62 15.61
CA SER A 265 -16.77 -3.85 14.58
C SER A 265 -16.32 -4.67 13.38
N ILE A 266 -16.17 -5.99 13.53
CA ILE A 266 -15.80 -6.90 12.45
C ILE A 266 -16.63 -8.18 12.52
N LEU A 267 -16.86 -8.79 11.35
CA LEU A 267 -17.50 -10.09 11.20
C LEU A 267 -16.43 -11.13 10.87
N LEU A 268 -16.33 -12.21 11.66
CA LEU A 268 -15.53 -13.37 11.34
C LEU A 268 -16.40 -14.41 10.65
N ILE A 269 -15.99 -14.81 9.44
CA ILE A 269 -16.76 -15.70 8.57
C ILE A 269 -15.87 -16.87 8.12
N GLU A 270 -16.35 -18.11 8.29
CA GLU A 270 -15.71 -19.27 7.67
C GLU A 270 -15.91 -19.21 6.15
N ASP A 271 -14.82 -18.96 5.41
CA ASP A 271 -14.86 -18.82 3.96
C ASP A 271 -13.50 -19.14 3.33
N ALA A 272 -13.50 -19.91 2.24
CA ALA A 272 -12.29 -20.25 1.49
C ALA A 272 -11.73 -19.06 0.69
N ALA A 273 -12.53 -18.02 0.42
CA ALA A 273 -12.08 -16.82 -0.29
C ALA A 273 -10.99 -16.10 0.48
N ILE A 274 -9.92 -15.65 -0.23
CA ILE A 274 -8.85 -14.87 0.38
C ILE A 274 -9.22 -13.40 0.55
N PHE A 275 -10.12 -12.86 -0.27
CA PHE A 275 -10.64 -11.52 -0.14
C PHE A 275 -11.88 -11.50 0.74
N SER A 276 -11.95 -10.57 1.67
CA SER A 276 -13.16 -10.24 2.41
C SER A 276 -13.59 -8.80 2.13
N PRO A 277 -14.87 -8.46 2.24
CA PRO A 277 -15.32 -7.07 2.20
C PRO A 277 -14.86 -6.30 3.43
N ILE A 278 -14.97 -4.96 3.38
CA ILE A 278 -14.69 -4.10 4.55
C ILE A 278 -15.50 -4.58 5.75
N SER A 279 -14.90 -4.52 6.93
CA SER A 279 -15.50 -4.96 8.21
C SER A 279 -15.77 -6.46 8.31
N GLN A 280 -15.18 -7.27 7.45
CA GLN A 280 -15.21 -8.72 7.51
C GLN A 280 -13.80 -9.29 7.46
N LEU A 281 -13.57 -10.36 8.19
CA LEU A 281 -12.35 -11.16 8.16
C LEU A 281 -12.76 -12.63 7.93
N ASN A 282 -12.26 -13.20 6.84
CA ASN A 282 -12.48 -14.61 6.58
C ASN A 282 -11.56 -15.47 7.43
N TYR A 283 -11.99 -16.66 7.79
CA TYR A 283 -11.11 -17.66 8.38
C TYR A 283 -11.28 -19.03 7.75
N GLU A 284 -10.23 -19.82 7.82
CA GLU A 284 -10.22 -21.22 7.37
C GLU A 284 -9.35 -22.04 8.32
N PHE A 285 -9.82 -23.23 8.66
CA PHE A 285 -9.04 -24.17 9.45
C PHE A 285 -7.99 -24.85 8.56
N TYR A 286 -6.79 -25.07 9.11
CA TYR A 286 -5.74 -25.83 8.46
C TYR A 286 -5.34 -27.06 9.26
N ASN A 287 -4.90 -28.10 8.56
CA ASN A 287 -4.47 -29.38 9.12
C ASN A 287 -2.96 -29.57 8.88
N GLY A 288 -2.15 -28.94 9.73
CA GLY A 288 -0.68 -29.05 9.65
C GLY A 288 -0.02 -28.06 8.70
N ASN A 289 1.28 -27.82 8.97
CA ASN A 289 2.06 -26.79 8.28
C ASN A 289 2.34 -27.08 6.81
N ASP A 290 2.40 -28.36 6.42
CA ASP A 290 2.76 -28.74 5.04
C ASP A 290 1.66 -28.36 4.04
N ASP A 291 0.39 -28.58 4.41
CA ASP A 291 -0.76 -28.18 3.59
C ASP A 291 -0.84 -26.65 3.41
N LEU A 292 -0.67 -25.93 4.50
CA LEU A 292 -0.68 -24.47 4.47
C LEU A 292 0.47 -23.90 3.63
N THR A 293 1.69 -24.41 3.84
CA THR A 293 2.88 -23.94 3.13
C THR A 293 2.78 -24.18 1.62
N ALA A 294 2.17 -25.29 1.20
CA ALA A 294 1.92 -25.59 -0.20
C ALA A 294 0.91 -24.65 -0.86
N ARG A 295 -0.09 -24.16 -0.10
CA ARG A 295 -1.14 -23.26 -0.62
C ARG A 295 -0.67 -21.82 -0.76
N LEU A 296 0.07 -21.30 0.23
CA LEU A 296 0.46 -19.88 0.29
C LEU A 296 1.31 -19.41 -0.89
N PRO A 297 2.37 -20.12 -1.35
CA PRO A 297 3.19 -19.69 -2.49
C PRO A 297 2.45 -19.69 -3.83
N ALA A 298 1.38 -20.46 -3.96
CA ALA A 298 0.59 -20.58 -5.19
C ALA A 298 -0.47 -19.46 -5.33
N ALA A 299 -0.70 -18.67 -4.30
CA ALA A 299 -1.74 -17.65 -4.30
C ALA A 299 -1.24 -16.37 -5.01
N ARG A 300 -1.55 -16.25 -6.30
CA ARG A 300 -1.19 -15.08 -7.15
C ARG A 300 -1.75 -13.75 -6.64
N ASP A 301 -2.77 -13.79 -5.80
CA ASP A 301 -3.46 -12.61 -5.28
C ASP A 301 -2.97 -12.17 -3.90
N LEU A 302 -1.89 -12.82 -3.37
CA LEU A 302 -1.29 -12.46 -2.10
C LEU A 302 -0.24 -11.36 -2.26
N GLN A 303 -0.34 -10.33 -1.39
CA GLN A 303 0.69 -9.32 -1.23
C GLN A 303 1.70 -9.72 -0.15
N CYS A 304 1.24 -10.18 0.99
CA CYS A 304 2.11 -10.70 2.04
C CYS A 304 1.38 -11.69 2.96
N VAL A 305 2.16 -12.39 3.75
CA VAL A 305 1.69 -13.28 4.83
C VAL A 305 2.23 -12.77 6.14
N VAL A 306 1.39 -12.73 7.17
CA VAL A 306 1.72 -12.33 8.53
C VAL A 306 1.68 -13.56 9.44
N GLY A 307 2.60 -13.64 10.39
CA GLY A 307 2.65 -14.77 11.34
C GLY A 307 4.04 -15.01 11.91
N LYS A 308 4.16 -15.98 12.79
CA LYS A 308 5.39 -16.30 13.53
C LYS A 308 6.59 -16.59 12.62
N SER A 309 6.36 -17.23 11.46
CA SER A 309 7.42 -17.58 10.47
C SER A 309 7.40 -16.69 9.22
N PHE A 310 6.66 -15.59 9.24
CA PHE A 310 6.43 -14.68 8.14
C PHE A 310 6.72 -13.23 8.57
N ILE A 311 6.03 -12.25 7.97
CA ILE A 311 6.09 -10.88 8.46
C ILE A 311 5.54 -10.88 9.90
N PRO A 312 6.25 -10.30 10.87
CA PRO A 312 5.73 -10.21 12.24
C PRO A 312 4.38 -9.51 12.30
N PHE A 313 3.53 -9.92 13.24
CA PHE A 313 2.25 -9.26 13.49
C PHE A 313 2.45 -7.76 13.70
N GLY A 314 1.60 -6.93 13.08
CA GLY A 314 1.69 -5.47 13.05
C GLY A 314 2.67 -4.93 11.99
N GLY A 315 3.40 -5.81 11.29
CA GLY A 315 4.43 -5.40 10.31
C GLY A 315 3.92 -5.23 8.88
N ALA A 316 2.72 -5.69 8.55
CA ALA A 316 2.22 -5.65 7.17
C ALA A 316 2.10 -4.22 6.63
N GLN A 317 1.69 -3.28 7.47
CA GLN A 317 1.46 -1.88 7.09
C GLN A 317 2.71 -1.00 7.11
N SER A 318 3.87 -1.54 7.52
CA SER A 318 5.14 -0.82 7.58
C SER A 318 6.21 -1.49 6.69
N PRO A 319 6.01 -1.52 5.36
CA PRO A 319 6.96 -2.17 4.45
C PRO A 319 8.31 -1.44 4.44
N ALA A 320 9.38 -2.21 4.22
CA ALA A 320 10.67 -1.64 3.83
C ALA A 320 10.60 -1.08 2.40
N ILE A 321 11.54 -0.20 2.02
CA ILE A 321 11.64 0.37 0.67
C ILE A 321 11.77 -0.71 -0.43
N THR A 322 12.33 -1.86 -0.11
CA THR A 322 12.43 -3.03 -0.99
C THR A 322 11.16 -3.91 -1.00
N GLY A 323 10.16 -3.57 -0.18
CA GLY A 323 8.88 -4.27 -0.11
C GLY A 323 7.94 -3.88 -1.25
N TYR A 324 8.37 -4.13 -2.48
CA TYR A 324 7.61 -3.76 -3.68
C TYR A 324 6.20 -4.34 -3.71
N ALA A 325 5.28 -3.54 -4.25
CA ALA A 325 3.95 -4.03 -4.52
C ALA A 325 4.01 -5.17 -5.55
N ASP A 326 3.21 -6.21 -5.33
CA ASP A 326 3.13 -7.42 -6.16
C ASP A 326 4.46 -8.22 -6.24
N GLY A 327 5.44 -7.92 -5.38
CA GLY A 327 6.76 -8.53 -5.43
C GLY A 327 7.58 -8.19 -6.69
N VAL A 328 7.11 -7.23 -7.49
CA VAL A 328 7.81 -6.80 -8.72
C VAL A 328 8.79 -5.69 -8.37
N ASP A 329 10.07 -5.94 -8.53
CA ASP A 329 11.12 -4.94 -8.34
C ASP A 329 11.00 -3.81 -9.38
N THR A 330 10.30 -2.75 -8.97
CA THR A 330 10.01 -1.59 -9.84
C THR A 330 11.28 -0.84 -10.21
N LEU A 331 12.26 -0.75 -9.31
CA LEU A 331 13.52 -0.06 -9.61
C LEU A 331 14.35 -0.85 -10.64
N LYS A 332 14.39 -2.19 -10.50
CA LYS A 332 15.01 -3.05 -11.50
C LYS A 332 14.35 -2.90 -12.87
N PHE A 333 13.01 -2.95 -12.93
CA PHE A 333 12.27 -2.76 -14.17
C PHE A 333 12.63 -1.44 -14.85
N LEU A 334 12.69 -0.34 -14.10
CA LEU A 334 13.00 0.98 -14.64
C LEU A 334 14.46 1.09 -15.10
N THR A 335 15.41 0.48 -14.39
CA THR A 335 16.82 0.51 -14.79
C THR A 335 17.13 -0.43 -15.96
N ASP A 336 16.21 -1.28 -16.36
CA ASP A 336 16.33 -2.19 -17.50
C ASP A 336 15.63 -1.63 -18.78
N LEU A 337 14.99 -0.43 -18.72
CA LEU A 337 14.37 0.28 -19.86
C LEU A 337 15.41 0.94 -20.78
#